data_8a769a30d53f744dabf9cdb83dcea63c
#
_entry.id   8a769a30d53f744dabf9cdb83dcea63c
#
_cell.length_a   1.000
_cell.length_b   1.000
_cell.length_c   1.000
_cell.angle_alpha   90.00
_cell.angle_beta   90.00
_cell.angle_gamma   90.00
#
_symmetry.space_group_name_H-M   'P 1'
#
loop_
_entity.id
_entity.type
_entity.pdbx_description
1 polymer ?
#
loop_
_entity_poly.entity_id
_entity_poly.type
_entity_poly.pdbx_seq_one_letter_code
_entity_poly.pdbx_strand_id
1 'polypeptide(L)'
;MDRMEAEDFSLFGLLGRSWELGSPVVDLAFDGSDGAVALALEDGSVAIAKTKDQEPASGRIRISAEDGRSSILPRTKPLPPITRLTVQDGTPIALTAYGKHGFVVGDASGALTSLTIGGERTPFSKPLGAPITAIDHAPETGAIACATTDNRVHLIRGPKADPETLDHDSPIATLAFSPDGHHLAVACENSITHWKISETCEKHGTLQPCQSPASLAWSPDQTRLACGQETGGVTIWHLDGSAPLALPDYPAPVQAVAWSPDGENLVTSGAFRIIAWPLNPLKQNGQSPQSLDTGKPGLAAVEAIAIHPARPLIAAGYENGMLIIAQIGNPDELVLKAEGQGAITSLEWSGDASFIAIGSGQGLAALVELPSQLFR
;
A
#
# COMPACT_ATOMS: atom_id res chain seq x y z
N MET A 1 14.43 33.80 7.64
CA MET A 1 13.17 33.09 7.39
C MET A 1 13.46 31.65 7.67
N ASP A 2 12.98 31.15 8.78
CA ASP A 2 13.37 29.83 9.31
C ASP A 2 12.83 28.71 8.43
N ARG A 3 13.54 27.57 8.36
CA ARG A 3 13.16 26.39 7.54
C ARG A 3 11.73 25.89 7.88
N MET A 4 11.29 26.06 9.12
CA MET A 4 9.92 25.77 9.58
C MET A 4 8.84 26.66 8.93
N GLU A 5 9.10 27.96 8.70
CA GLU A 5 8.12 28.84 8.04
C GLU A 5 7.93 28.53 6.55
N ALA A 6 8.99 27.99 5.88
CA ALA A 6 8.89 27.62 4.47
C ALA A 6 8.11 26.31 4.23
N GLU A 7 8.13 25.37 5.19
CA GLU A 7 7.36 24.12 5.11
C GLU A 7 5.85 24.36 5.26
N ASP A 8 5.43 25.32 6.08
CA ASP A 8 4.00 25.67 6.28
C ASP A 8 3.33 26.21 5.01
N PHE A 9 4.10 26.77 4.08
CA PHE A 9 3.60 27.26 2.78
C PHE A 9 3.86 26.29 1.61
N SER A 10 4.44 25.13 1.89
CA SER A 10 4.56 24.06 0.89
C SER A 10 3.18 23.46 0.56
N LEU A 11 3.06 22.80 -0.60
CA LEU A 11 1.82 22.11 -0.95
C LEU A 11 1.47 21.03 0.09
N PHE A 12 2.49 20.35 0.61
CA PHE A 12 2.33 19.39 1.70
C PHE A 12 1.81 20.04 2.99
N GLY A 13 2.38 21.16 3.41
CA GLY A 13 1.92 21.91 4.60
C GLY A 13 0.50 22.46 4.46
N LEU A 14 0.12 22.86 3.24
CA LEU A 14 -1.22 23.38 2.96
C LEU A 14 -2.30 22.29 2.88
N LEU A 15 -2.01 21.13 2.29
CA LEU A 15 -2.96 20.05 2.05
C LEU A 15 -2.89 18.96 3.12
N GLY A 16 -1.73 18.78 3.74
CA GLY A 16 -1.44 17.68 4.65
C GLY A 16 -1.74 17.99 6.12
N ARG A 17 -1.89 16.92 6.85
CA ARG A 17 -1.87 16.84 8.31
C ARG A 17 -0.80 15.83 8.67
N SER A 18 0.20 16.20 9.46
CA SER A 18 1.31 15.33 9.80
C SER A 18 1.53 15.23 11.29
N TRP A 19 2.02 14.08 11.73
CA TRP A 19 2.31 13.74 13.12
C TRP A 19 3.67 13.05 13.18
N GLU A 20 4.50 13.43 14.15
CA GLU A 20 5.75 12.76 14.47
C GLU A 20 5.46 11.66 15.51
N LEU A 21 5.55 10.40 15.11
CA LEU A 21 5.20 9.26 15.95
C LEU A 21 6.40 8.71 16.74
N GLY A 22 7.63 9.11 16.41
CA GLY A 22 8.84 8.72 17.11
C GLY A 22 9.26 7.25 16.95
N SER A 23 8.59 6.50 16.07
CA SER A 23 8.92 5.12 15.69
C SER A 23 8.61 4.93 14.20
N PRO A 24 9.42 4.18 13.43
CA PRO A 24 9.17 3.92 12.02
C PRO A 24 7.76 3.38 11.76
N VAL A 25 7.13 3.87 10.70
CA VAL A 25 5.88 3.31 10.16
C VAL A 25 6.25 2.14 9.26
N VAL A 26 5.74 0.96 9.55
CA VAL A 26 6.04 -0.27 8.81
C VAL A 26 4.91 -0.66 7.86
N ASP A 27 3.67 -0.24 8.17
CA ASP A 27 2.49 -0.55 7.36
C ASP A 27 1.38 0.46 7.63
N LEU A 28 0.43 0.61 6.70
CA LEU A 28 -0.76 1.44 6.89
C LEU A 28 -1.94 0.91 6.07
N ALA A 29 -3.16 1.20 6.54
CA ALA A 29 -4.37 0.89 5.80
C ALA A 29 -5.48 1.89 6.11
N PHE A 30 -6.26 2.28 5.09
CA PHE A 30 -7.55 2.94 5.30
C PHE A 30 -8.61 1.92 5.74
N ASP A 31 -9.55 2.31 6.59
CA ASP A 31 -10.74 1.49 6.86
C ASP A 31 -11.68 1.47 5.63
N GLY A 32 -12.55 0.48 5.54
CA GLY A 32 -13.42 0.28 4.37
C GLY A 32 -14.45 1.40 4.11
N SER A 33 -14.45 2.47 4.90
CA SER A 33 -15.27 3.67 4.68
C SER A 33 -14.46 4.93 4.40
N ASP A 34 -13.13 4.83 4.30
CA ASP A 34 -12.19 5.96 4.24
C ASP A 34 -12.34 6.96 5.40
N GLY A 35 -12.91 6.50 6.52
CA GLY A 35 -13.16 7.32 7.72
C GLY A 35 -11.94 7.52 8.61
N ALA A 36 -10.96 6.63 8.50
CA ALA A 36 -9.72 6.67 9.24
C ALA A 36 -8.62 5.89 8.53
N VAL A 37 -7.36 6.18 8.85
CA VAL A 37 -6.19 5.37 8.52
C VAL A 37 -5.55 4.86 9.80
N ALA A 38 -5.16 3.59 9.82
CA ALA A 38 -4.32 3.02 10.86
C ALA A 38 -2.90 2.88 10.32
N LEU A 39 -1.92 3.15 11.17
CA LEU A 39 -0.49 3.05 10.88
C LEU A 39 0.14 2.12 11.92
N ALA A 40 0.73 1.03 11.46
CA ALA A 40 1.50 0.11 12.28
C ALA A 40 2.92 0.65 12.46
N LEU A 41 3.43 0.61 13.69
CA LEU A 41 4.74 1.13 14.06
C LEU A 41 5.67 0.00 14.47
N GLU A 42 6.96 0.18 14.21
CA GLU A 42 8.00 -0.80 14.55
C GLU A 42 8.05 -1.12 16.06
N ASP A 43 7.62 -0.18 16.91
CA ASP A 43 7.57 -0.40 18.38
C ASP A 43 6.37 -1.22 18.86
N GLY A 44 5.58 -1.80 17.94
CA GLY A 44 4.40 -2.60 18.28
C GLY A 44 3.16 -1.80 18.60
N SER A 45 3.17 -0.50 18.38
CA SER A 45 1.98 0.36 18.53
C SER A 45 1.28 0.61 17.20
N VAL A 46 0.00 0.96 17.26
CA VAL A 46 -0.82 1.43 16.13
C VAL A 46 -1.26 2.85 16.39
N ALA A 47 -1.10 3.71 15.40
CA ALA A 47 -1.65 5.06 15.40
C ALA A 47 -2.86 5.13 14.46
N ILE A 48 -3.96 5.74 14.91
CA ILE A 48 -5.20 5.88 14.14
C ILE A 48 -5.48 7.37 13.93
N ALA A 49 -5.49 7.81 12.69
CA ALA A 49 -5.83 9.16 12.28
C ALA A 49 -7.18 9.18 11.54
N LYS A 50 -8.11 10.02 11.98
CA LYS A 50 -9.41 10.19 11.32
C LYS A 50 -9.27 11.09 10.10
N THR A 51 -9.94 10.75 9.00
CA THR A 51 -9.98 11.58 7.78
C THR A 51 -10.80 12.84 8.00
N LYS A 52 -11.89 12.76 8.79
CA LYS A 52 -12.73 13.90 9.12
C LYS A 52 -11.95 14.99 9.86
N ASP A 53 -12.05 16.22 9.35
CA ASP A 53 -11.38 17.40 9.87
C ASP A 53 -12.38 18.55 10.09
N GLN A 54 -12.10 19.42 11.07
CA GLN A 54 -12.87 20.64 11.31
C GLN A 54 -12.50 21.78 10.35
N GLU A 55 -11.33 21.67 9.69
CA GLU A 55 -10.81 22.66 8.75
C GLU A 55 -10.14 21.93 7.56
N PRO A 56 -10.94 21.23 6.73
CA PRO A 56 -10.43 20.48 5.60
C PRO A 56 -9.75 21.38 4.58
N ALA A 57 -8.80 20.86 3.80
CA ALA A 57 -8.10 21.60 2.76
C ALA A 57 -9.08 22.14 1.71
N SER A 58 -10.07 21.35 1.33
CA SER A 58 -11.15 21.74 0.41
C SER A 58 -11.93 22.97 0.88
N GLY A 59 -12.15 23.12 2.18
CA GLY A 59 -12.81 24.29 2.80
C GLY A 59 -11.94 25.56 2.84
N ARG A 60 -10.62 25.43 2.62
CA ARG A 60 -9.65 26.54 2.64
C ARG A 60 -9.28 27.05 1.24
N ILE A 61 -9.76 26.40 0.18
CA ILE A 61 -9.55 26.83 -1.20
C ILE A 61 -10.38 28.12 -1.45
N ARG A 62 -9.75 29.11 -2.08
CA ARG A 62 -10.36 30.34 -2.56
C ARG A 62 -10.09 30.47 -4.06
N ILE A 63 -11.11 30.81 -4.82
CA ILE A 63 -11.00 31.08 -6.25
C ILE A 63 -11.20 32.58 -6.44
N SER A 64 -10.21 33.25 -7.03
CA SER A 64 -10.28 34.66 -7.36
C SER A 64 -11.34 34.89 -8.44
N ALA A 65 -12.25 35.83 -8.22
CA ALA A 65 -13.27 36.20 -9.18
C ALA A 65 -12.70 37.01 -10.37
N GLU A 66 -11.48 37.58 -10.22
CA GLU A 66 -10.88 38.44 -11.22
C GLU A 66 -10.12 37.65 -12.30
N ASP A 67 -9.34 36.64 -11.89
CA ASP A 67 -8.43 35.90 -12.76
C ASP A 67 -8.61 34.37 -12.72
N GLY A 68 -9.58 33.89 -11.93
CA GLY A 68 -9.88 32.45 -11.79
C GLY A 68 -8.79 31.63 -11.05
N ARG A 69 -7.77 32.30 -10.49
CA ARG A 69 -6.70 31.61 -9.79
C ARG A 69 -7.17 31.02 -8.47
N SER A 70 -6.76 29.79 -8.22
CA SER A 70 -7.01 29.12 -6.95
C SER A 70 -5.87 29.38 -5.98
N SER A 71 -6.19 29.65 -4.72
CA SER A 71 -5.25 29.71 -3.59
C SER A 71 -5.76 28.89 -2.43
N ILE A 72 -4.87 28.36 -1.62
CA ILE A 72 -5.21 27.59 -0.42
C ILE A 72 -4.74 28.39 0.79
N LEU A 73 -5.65 28.69 1.70
CA LEU A 73 -5.32 29.41 2.92
C LEU A 73 -4.63 28.46 3.92
N PRO A 74 -3.63 28.95 4.67
CA PRO A 74 -3.05 28.19 5.77
C PRO A 74 -4.09 27.76 6.78
N ARG A 75 -3.81 26.67 7.51
CA ARG A 75 -4.64 26.15 8.58
C ARG A 75 -4.59 27.11 9.78
N THR A 76 -5.73 27.31 10.42
CA THR A 76 -5.87 28.16 11.64
C THR A 76 -6.21 27.35 12.88
N LYS A 77 -6.86 26.18 12.71
CA LYS A 77 -7.21 25.29 13.83
C LYS A 77 -6.10 24.27 14.09
N PRO A 78 -5.94 23.82 15.35
CA PRO A 78 -4.99 22.76 15.67
C PRO A 78 -5.32 21.47 14.89
N LEU A 79 -4.30 20.66 14.65
CA LEU A 79 -4.47 19.34 14.03
C LEU A 79 -5.39 18.46 14.90
N PRO A 80 -6.26 17.64 14.28
CA PRO A 80 -6.97 16.61 15.00
C PRO A 80 -5.97 15.67 15.71
N PRO A 81 -6.28 15.23 16.95
CA PRO A 81 -5.41 14.30 17.64
C PRO A 81 -5.38 12.96 16.94
N ILE A 82 -4.18 12.34 16.92
CA ILE A 82 -4.01 10.95 16.53
C ILE A 82 -4.18 10.06 17.77
N THR A 83 -4.90 8.94 17.63
CA THR A 83 -5.06 7.96 18.71
C THR A 83 -3.94 6.94 18.59
N ARG A 84 -3.11 6.77 19.61
CA ARG A 84 -2.05 5.75 19.65
C ARG A 84 -2.37 4.67 20.66
N LEU A 85 -2.19 3.41 20.26
CA LEU A 85 -2.50 2.21 21.04
C LEU A 85 -1.30 1.28 21.00
N THR A 86 -0.79 0.82 22.14
CA THR A 86 0.20 -0.26 22.19
C THR A 86 -0.54 -1.58 22.02
N VAL A 87 -0.20 -2.32 20.98
CA VAL A 87 -0.77 -3.67 20.72
C VAL A 87 0.18 -4.72 21.25
N GLN A 88 1.49 -4.54 20.98
CA GLN A 88 2.56 -5.40 21.51
C GLN A 88 3.84 -4.58 21.67
N ASP A 89 4.69 -4.94 22.61
CA ASP A 89 5.97 -4.27 22.86
C ASP A 89 7.04 -4.76 21.88
N GLY A 90 7.69 -3.83 21.16
CA GLY A 90 8.98 -4.02 20.51
C GLY A 90 9.03 -4.92 19.28
N THR A 91 7.92 -5.18 18.61
CA THR A 91 7.89 -6.01 17.39
C THR A 91 7.04 -5.37 16.29
N PRO A 92 7.50 -5.45 15.03
CA PRO A 92 6.67 -5.09 13.89
C PRO A 92 5.36 -5.89 13.89
N ILE A 93 4.30 -5.23 13.47
CA ILE A 93 2.96 -5.81 13.38
C ILE A 93 2.49 -5.78 11.93
N ALA A 94 1.68 -6.76 11.55
CA ALA A 94 0.99 -6.77 10.28
C ALA A 94 -0.42 -6.18 10.47
N LEU A 95 -0.87 -5.35 9.54
CA LEU A 95 -2.10 -4.59 9.62
C LEU A 95 -2.90 -4.72 8.32
N THR A 96 -4.22 -4.83 8.42
CA THR A 96 -5.13 -4.70 7.28
C THR A 96 -6.44 -4.04 7.69
N ALA A 97 -7.12 -3.42 6.72
CA ALA A 97 -8.50 -2.99 6.90
C ALA A 97 -9.41 -4.19 7.16
N TYR A 98 -10.46 -4.00 7.96
CA TYR A 98 -11.47 -5.03 8.16
C TYR A 98 -12.86 -4.43 8.37
N GLY A 99 -13.77 -4.85 7.50
CA GLY A 99 -15.11 -4.30 7.51
C GLY A 99 -15.15 -2.81 7.24
N LYS A 100 -16.28 -2.18 7.53
CA LYS A 100 -16.52 -0.79 7.14
C LYS A 100 -15.76 0.22 8.02
N HIS A 101 -15.55 -0.07 9.30
CA HIS A 101 -15.05 0.90 10.28
C HIS A 101 -14.00 0.31 11.22
N GLY A 102 -13.07 -0.46 10.71
CA GLY A 102 -12.08 -1.08 11.56
C GLY A 102 -10.89 -1.70 10.84
N PHE A 103 -10.04 -2.32 11.65
CA PHE A 103 -8.79 -2.93 11.23
C PHE A 103 -8.59 -4.25 11.96
N VAL A 104 -7.77 -5.11 11.41
CA VAL A 104 -7.23 -6.28 12.11
C VAL A 104 -5.71 -6.19 12.13
N VAL A 105 -5.16 -6.45 13.29
CA VAL A 105 -3.72 -6.41 13.55
C VAL A 105 -3.28 -7.79 13.99
N GLY A 106 -2.24 -8.28 13.35
CA GLY A 106 -1.54 -9.50 13.73
C GLY A 106 -0.23 -9.19 14.43
N ASP A 107 0.12 -9.96 15.46
CA ASP A 107 1.30 -9.72 16.26
C ASP A 107 2.26 -10.91 16.35
N ALA A 108 3.41 -10.70 16.98
CA ALA A 108 4.43 -11.72 17.15
C ALA A 108 4.05 -12.84 18.16
N SER A 109 2.94 -12.70 18.89
CA SER A 109 2.41 -13.81 19.70
C SER A 109 1.50 -14.74 18.89
N GLY A 110 1.21 -14.37 17.64
CA GLY A 110 0.22 -15.05 16.80
C GLY A 110 -1.22 -14.64 17.11
N ALA A 111 -1.42 -13.59 17.89
CA ALA A 111 -2.75 -13.08 18.17
C ALA A 111 -3.23 -12.13 17.06
N LEU A 112 -4.53 -12.22 16.77
CA LEU A 112 -5.24 -11.30 15.90
C LEU A 112 -6.19 -10.44 16.72
N THR A 113 -6.02 -9.14 16.62
CA THR A 113 -6.81 -8.14 17.34
C THR A 113 -7.58 -7.27 16.37
N SER A 114 -8.90 -7.18 16.54
CA SER A 114 -9.73 -6.21 15.84
C SER A 114 -9.66 -4.86 16.55
N LEU A 115 -9.46 -3.81 15.76
CA LEU A 115 -9.45 -2.41 16.21
C LEU A 115 -10.58 -1.64 15.56
N THR A 116 -11.32 -0.85 16.33
CA THR A 116 -12.25 0.15 15.77
C THR A 116 -11.53 1.46 15.48
N ILE A 117 -12.09 2.32 14.63
CA ILE A 117 -11.59 3.68 14.39
C ILE A 117 -11.57 4.57 15.65
N GLY A 118 -12.25 4.14 16.73
CA GLY A 118 -12.23 4.75 18.04
C GLY A 118 -11.12 4.24 18.96
N GLY A 119 -10.38 3.20 18.54
CA GLY A 119 -9.31 2.59 19.33
C GLY A 119 -9.77 1.47 20.28
N GLU A 120 -11.01 1.00 20.19
CA GLU A 120 -11.46 -0.16 20.95
C GLU A 120 -10.84 -1.43 20.38
N ARG A 121 -10.40 -2.33 21.27
CA ARG A 121 -9.71 -3.58 20.95
C ARG A 121 -10.55 -4.78 21.35
N THR A 122 -10.67 -5.76 20.46
CA THR A 122 -11.29 -7.05 20.75
C THR A 122 -10.50 -8.19 20.08
N PRO A 123 -10.37 -9.38 20.72
CA PRO A 123 -9.78 -10.52 20.05
C PRO A 123 -10.57 -10.88 18.78
N PHE A 124 -9.86 -11.01 17.65
CA PHE A 124 -10.49 -11.40 16.38
C PHE A 124 -10.65 -12.92 16.28
N SER A 125 -9.60 -13.67 16.62
CA SER A 125 -9.58 -15.13 16.63
C SER A 125 -8.83 -15.68 17.84
N LYS A 126 -8.75 -17.00 17.96
CA LYS A 126 -7.78 -17.66 18.83
C LYS A 126 -6.35 -17.40 18.32
N PRO A 127 -5.34 -17.33 19.21
CA PRO A 127 -3.96 -17.22 18.76
C PRO A 127 -3.54 -18.36 17.82
N LEU A 128 -2.78 -18.02 16.78
CA LEU A 128 -2.36 -18.96 15.74
C LEU A 128 -1.16 -19.85 16.14
N GLY A 129 -0.52 -19.53 17.26
CA GLY A 129 0.55 -20.36 17.83
C GLY A 129 1.96 -20.03 17.33
N ALA A 130 2.10 -19.17 16.34
CA ALA A 130 3.38 -18.69 15.82
C ALA A 130 3.28 -17.20 15.42
N PRO A 131 4.39 -16.43 15.43
CA PRO A 131 4.41 -15.03 15.02
C PRO A 131 3.81 -14.81 13.62
N ILE A 132 2.96 -13.78 13.50
CA ILE A 132 2.38 -13.36 12.23
C ILE A 132 3.40 -12.47 11.49
N THR A 133 3.66 -12.79 10.22
CA THR A 133 4.61 -12.08 9.36
C THR A 133 3.96 -11.27 8.26
N ALA A 134 2.78 -11.68 7.80
CA ALA A 134 2.01 -10.96 6.80
C ALA A 134 0.52 -11.22 6.99
N ILE A 135 -0.31 -10.27 6.57
CA ILE A 135 -1.76 -10.36 6.64
C ILE A 135 -2.36 -9.70 5.40
N ASP A 136 -3.42 -10.30 4.88
CA ASP A 136 -4.24 -9.68 3.86
C ASP A 136 -5.72 -10.00 4.06
N HIS A 137 -6.58 -9.16 3.55
CA HIS A 137 -8.03 -9.23 3.71
C HIS A 137 -8.72 -9.21 2.35
N ALA A 138 -9.67 -10.09 2.18
CA ALA A 138 -10.58 -10.12 1.02
C ALA A 138 -11.91 -9.41 1.37
N PRO A 139 -12.12 -8.14 1.00
CA PRO A 139 -13.31 -7.38 1.41
C PRO A 139 -14.62 -8.02 0.97
N GLU A 140 -14.65 -8.63 -0.21
CA GLU A 140 -15.84 -9.24 -0.79
C GLU A 140 -16.32 -10.47 -0.02
N THR A 141 -15.40 -11.26 0.52
CA THR A 141 -15.71 -12.50 1.27
C THR A 141 -15.61 -12.31 2.78
N GLY A 142 -14.94 -11.26 3.25
CA GLY A 142 -14.63 -11.02 4.66
C GLY A 142 -13.57 -11.96 5.23
N ALA A 143 -12.86 -12.70 4.38
CA ALA A 143 -11.80 -13.62 4.80
C ALA A 143 -10.49 -12.87 5.06
N ILE A 144 -9.75 -13.31 6.08
CA ILE A 144 -8.39 -12.87 6.38
C ILE A 144 -7.43 -14.04 6.17
N ALA A 145 -6.31 -13.81 5.49
CA ALA A 145 -5.19 -14.72 5.40
C ALA A 145 -4.01 -14.17 6.20
N CYS A 146 -3.43 -15.00 7.08
CA CYS A 146 -2.28 -14.66 7.91
C CYS A 146 -1.15 -15.64 7.67
N ALA A 147 0.00 -15.15 7.24
CA ALA A 147 1.22 -15.95 7.21
C ALA A 147 1.91 -15.95 8.58
N THR A 148 2.49 -17.07 8.96
CA THR A 148 3.19 -17.26 10.22
C THR A 148 4.60 -17.81 10.01
N THR A 149 5.50 -17.58 11.00
CA THR A 149 6.93 -17.97 10.92
C THR A 149 7.15 -19.49 10.83
N ASP A 150 6.15 -20.31 11.09
CA ASP A 150 6.19 -21.77 10.96
C ASP A 150 5.76 -22.28 9.57
N ASN A 151 5.85 -21.40 8.54
CA ASN A 151 5.54 -21.68 7.13
C ASN A 151 4.07 -22.04 6.87
N ARG A 152 3.17 -21.46 7.62
CA ARG A 152 1.72 -21.68 7.45
C ARG A 152 0.99 -20.42 7.07
N VAL A 153 -0.07 -20.60 6.30
CA VAL A 153 -1.10 -19.58 6.13
C VAL A 153 -2.36 -20.04 6.87
N HIS A 154 -2.88 -19.17 7.70
CA HIS A 154 -4.14 -19.36 8.38
C HIS A 154 -5.23 -18.52 7.71
N LEU A 155 -6.22 -19.18 7.12
CA LEU A 155 -7.38 -18.54 6.54
C LEU A 155 -8.52 -18.48 7.56
N ILE A 156 -9.02 -17.29 7.86
CA ILE A 156 -10.05 -17.04 8.88
C ILE A 156 -11.22 -16.35 8.20
N ARG A 157 -12.39 -16.99 8.19
CA ARG A 157 -13.58 -16.55 7.45
C ARG A 157 -14.50 -15.64 8.26
N GLY A 158 -13.93 -14.89 9.19
CA GLY A 158 -14.64 -13.91 10.01
C GLY A 158 -14.31 -14.00 11.50
N PRO A 159 -14.83 -13.05 12.31
CA PRO A 159 -14.53 -13.00 13.74
C PRO A 159 -14.93 -14.29 14.46
N LYS A 160 -14.02 -14.81 15.30
CA LYS A 160 -14.19 -16.04 16.09
C LYS A 160 -14.34 -17.34 15.27
N ALA A 161 -14.17 -17.30 13.94
CA ALA A 161 -14.08 -18.50 13.14
C ALA A 161 -12.79 -19.27 13.47
N ASP A 162 -12.85 -20.60 13.41
CA ASP A 162 -11.65 -21.41 13.52
C ASP A 162 -10.84 -21.28 12.22
N PRO A 163 -9.51 -21.12 12.31
CA PRO A 163 -8.64 -20.96 11.15
C PRO A 163 -8.53 -22.27 10.36
N GLU A 164 -8.61 -22.19 9.04
CA GLU A 164 -8.18 -23.25 8.13
C GLU A 164 -6.70 -23.05 7.84
N THR A 165 -5.88 -24.11 7.98
CA THR A 165 -4.43 -24.01 7.84
C THR A 165 -3.96 -24.57 6.51
N LEU A 166 -3.12 -23.81 5.81
CA LEU A 166 -2.47 -24.17 4.56
C LEU A 166 -0.96 -24.28 4.82
N ASP A 167 -0.44 -25.50 4.71
CA ASP A 167 0.99 -25.77 4.94
C ASP A 167 1.83 -25.43 3.70
N HIS A 168 3.03 -24.87 3.92
CA HIS A 168 4.02 -24.55 2.89
C HIS A 168 5.38 -25.13 3.26
N ASP A 169 6.19 -25.46 2.23
CA ASP A 169 7.49 -26.14 2.40
C ASP A 169 8.64 -25.19 2.74
N SER A 170 8.43 -23.88 2.60
CA SER A 170 9.46 -22.85 2.85
C SER A 170 8.85 -21.57 3.43
N PRO A 171 9.69 -20.67 3.99
CA PRO A 171 9.23 -19.41 4.56
C PRO A 171 8.38 -18.59 3.59
N ILE A 172 7.32 -18.00 4.13
CA ILE A 172 6.39 -17.17 3.38
C ILE A 172 6.88 -15.73 3.48
N ALA A 173 7.14 -15.11 2.32
CA ALA A 173 7.57 -13.72 2.24
C ALA A 173 6.37 -12.76 2.24
N THR A 174 5.36 -13.06 1.43
CA THR A 174 4.16 -12.23 1.32
C THR A 174 2.99 -13.05 0.77
N LEU A 175 1.79 -12.51 0.90
CA LEU A 175 0.56 -13.10 0.36
C LEU A 175 -0.38 -12.02 -0.15
N ALA A 176 -1.26 -12.37 -1.09
CA ALA A 176 -2.25 -11.44 -1.64
C ALA A 176 -3.51 -12.18 -2.11
N PHE A 177 -4.69 -11.71 -1.69
CA PHE A 177 -5.95 -12.13 -2.27
C PHE A 177 -6.16 -11.53 -3.66
N SER A 178 -6.85 -12.28 -4.51
CA SER A 178 -7.44 -11.70 -5.73
C SER A 178 -8.51 -10.66 -5.39
N PRO A 179 -8.80 -9.71 -6.29
CA PRO A 179 -9.83 -8.68 -6.05
C PRO A 179 -11.20 -9.22 -5.64
N ASP A 180 -11.61 -10.39 -6.14
CA ASP A 180 -12.89 -11.04 -5.78
C ASP A 180 -12.80 -11.89 -4.49
N GLY A 181 -11.61 -12.05 -3.91
CA GLY A 181 -11.38 -12.85 -2.72
C GLY A 181 -11.49 -14.37 -2.91
N HIS A 182 -11.61 -14.85 -4.15
CA HIS A 182 -11.74 -16.29 -4.43
C HIS A 182 -10.41 -17.00 -4.74
N HIS A 183 -9.32 -16.24 -4.83
CA HIS A 183 -7.98 -16.76 -5.00
C HIS A 183 -7.02 -16.12 -4.00
N LEU A 184 -6.01 -16.87 -3.59
CA LEU A 184 -4.93 -16.41 -2.74
C LEU A 184 -3.60 -16.81 -3.37
N ALA A 185 -2.72 -15.85 -3.58
CA ALA A 185 -1.33 -16.08 -3.94
C ALA A 185 -0.46 -16.03 -2.69
N VAL A 186 0.35 -17.05 -2.46
CA VAL A 186 1.28 -17.13 -1.33
C VAL A 186 2.69 -17.26 -1.89
N ALA A 187 3.49 -16.21 -1.71
CA ALA A 187 4.86 -16.18 -2.19
C ALA A 187 5.80 -16.76 -1.13
N CYS A 188 6.48 -17.82 -1.51
CA CYS A 188 7.55 -18.45 -0.76
C CYS A 188 8.89 -18.16 -1.44
N GLU A 189 10.00 -18.54 -0.80
CA GLU A 189 11.37 -18.21 -1.23
C GLU A 189 11.65 -18.36 -2.74
N ASN A 190 11.13 -19.42 -3.37
CA ASN A 190 11.44 -19.76 -4.76
C ASN A 190 10.19 -20.04 -5.64
N SER A 191 9.00 -19.84 -5.11
CA SER A 191 7.75 -20.15 -5.82
C SER A 191 6.57 -19.37 -5.25
N ILE A 192 5.52 -19.23 -6.03
CA ILE A 192 4.25 -18.71 -5.57
C ILE A 192 3.23 -19.85 -5.65
N THR A 193 2.61 -20.19 -4.53
CA THR A 193 1.49 -21.13 -4.51
C THR A 193 0.18 -20.37 -4.75
N HIS A 194 -0.58 -20.82 -5.72
CA HIS A 194 -1.90 -20.31 -6.06
C HIS A 194 -2.98 -21.23 -5.44
N TRP A 195 -3.78 -20.66 -4.54
CA TRP A 195 -4.90 -21.34 -3.90
C TRP A 195 -6.23 -20.82 -4.43
N LYS A 196 -7.17 -21.71 -4.63
CA LYS A 196 -8.58 -21.39 -4.86
C LYS A 196 -9.30 -21.42 -3.51
N ILE A 197 -9.96 -20.32 -3.18
CA ILE A 197 -10.68 -20.12 -1.92
C ILE A 197 -12.18 -20.26 -2.18
N SER A 198 -12.76 -21.32 -1.65
CA SER A 198 -14.20 -21.60 -1.67
C SER A 198 -14.64 -22.04 -0.28
N GLU A 199 -15.62 -22.93 -0.13
CA GLU A 199 -15.93 -23.56 1.17
C GLU A 199 -14.72 -24.31 1.73
N THR A 200 -13.90 -24.91 0.85
CA THR A 200 -12.60 -25.52 1.16
C THR A 200 -11.50 -24.85 0.33
N CYS A 201 -10.28 -24.82 0.86
CA CYS A 201 -9.12 -24.31 0.12
C CYS A 201 -8.49 -25.42 -0.71
N GLU A 202 -8.33 -25.17 -1.99
CA GLU A 202 -7.72 -26.10 -2.94
C GLU A 202 -6.45 -25.50 -3.55
N LYS A 203 -5.34 -26.25 -3.49
CA LYS A 203 -4.12 -25.85 -4.19
C LYS A 203 -4.35 -25.95 -5.70
N HIS A 204 -4.43 -24.80 -6.37
CA HIS A 204 -4.69 -24.73 -7.81
C HIS A 204 -3.40 -24.96 -8.63
N GLY A 205 -2.26 -24.49 -8.13
CA GLY A 205 -0.98 -24.66 -8.81
C GLY A 205 0.19 -23.96 -8.13
N THR A 206 1.34 -24.05 -8.77
CA THR A 206 2.56 -23.35 -8.35
C THR A 206 3.15 -22.60 -9.54
N LEU A 207 3.41 -21.30 -9.35
CA LEU A 207 3.97 -20.42 -10.35
C LEU A 207 5.50 -20.33 -10.15
N GLN A 208 6.25 -20.55 -11.22
CA GLN A 208 7.71 -20.51 -11.26
C GLN A 208 8.18 -19.92 -12.61
N PRO A 209 9.40 -19.36 -12.72
CA PRO A 209 10.34 -19.12 -11.62
C PRO A 209 9.93 -17.91 -10.76
N CYS A 210 10.27 -17.92 -9.47
CA CYS A 210 10.23 -16.79 -8.58
C CYS A 210 11.44 -16.85 -7.67
N GLN A 211 12.13 -15.75 -7.43
CA GLN A 211 13.29 -15.67 -6.55
C GLN A 211 13.14 -14.52 -5.58
N SER A 212 13.24 -14.82 -4.28
CA SER A 212 13.17 -13.81 -3.22
C SER A 212 12.05 -12.80 -3.43
N PRO A 213 10.78 -13.24 -3.43
CA PRO A 213 9.64 -12.35 -3.65
C PRO A 213 9.56 -11.31 -2.53
N ALA A 214 9.34 -10.04 -2.92
CA ALA A 214 9.19 -8.91 -2.02
C ALA A 214 7.75 -8.36 -2.03
N SER A 215 7.08 -8.42 -3.18
CA SER A 215 5.73 -7.89 -3.34
C SER A 215 4.91 -8.69 -4.34
N LEU A 216 3.59 -8.70 -4.16
CA LEU A 216 2.61 -9.35 -5.04
C LEU A 216 1.48 -8.40 -5.40
N ALA A 217 1.02 -8.44 -6.65
CA ALA A 217 -0.19 -7.75 -7.07
C ALA A 217 -0.96 -8.53 -8.14
N TRP A 218 -2.24 -8.76 -7.89
CA TRP A 218 -3.18 -9.27 -8.87
C TRP A 218 -3.60 -8.17 -9.84
N SER A 219 -3.71 -8.49 -11.13
CA SER A 219 -4.35 -7.55 -12.07
C SER A 219 -5.84 -7.40 -11.75
N PRO A 220 -6.46 -6.24 -12.05
CA PRO A 220 -7.88 -6.01 -11.76
C PRO A 220 -8.82 -7.03 -12.41
N ASP A 221 -8.46 -7.56 -13.59
CA ASP A 221 -9.19 -8.61 -14.29
C ASP A 221 -8.88 -10.02 -13.80
N GLN A 222 -7.97 -10.16 -12.80
CA GLN A 222 -7.55 -11.41 -12.17
C GLN A 222 -6.91 -12.43 -13.12
N THR A 223 -6.54 -12.02 -14.32
CA THR A 223 -5.91 -12.91 -15.32
C THR A 223 -4.40 -12.99 -15.16
N ARG A 224 -3.80 -12.06 -14.39
CA ARG A 224 -2.35 -11.94 -14.21
C ARG A 224 -1.99 -11.72 -12.75
N LEU A 225 -0.80 -12.24 -12.39
CA LEU A 225 -0.17 -11.97 -11.09
C LEU A 225 1.24 -11.41 -11.36
N ALA A 226 1.58 -10.29 -10.73
CA ALA A 226 2.91 -9.70 -10.75
C ALA A 226 3.61 -9.89 -9.42
N CYS A 227 4.93 -10.16 -9.47
CA CYS A 227 5.79 -10.28 -8.30
C CYS A 227 7.03 -9.42 -8.48
N GLY A 228 7.26 -8.50 -7.55
CA GLY A 228 8.51 -7.80 -7.37
C GLY A 228 9.47 -8.65 -6.53
N GLN A 229 10.77 -8.58 -6.83
CA GLN A 229 11.81 -9.40 -6.22
C GLN A 229 12.84 -8.54 -5.49
N GLU A 230 13.37 -9.05 -4.38
CA GLU A 230 14.46 -8.41 -3.64
C GLU A 230 15.76 -8.29 -4.44
N THR A 231 15.96 -9.18 -5.41
CA THR A 231 17.12 -9.17 -6.29
C THR A 231 17.03 -8.11 -7.41
N GLY A 232 15.96 -7.30 -7.44
CA GLY A 232 15.77 -6.29 -8.49
C GLY A 232 15.22 -6.87 -9.80
N GLY A 233 14.16 -7.63 -9.74
CA GLY A 233 13.44 -8.17 -10.88
C GLY A 233 11.93 -8.10 -10.71
N VAL A 234 11.20 -8.27 -11.80
CA VAL A 234 9.75 -8.45 -11.79
C VAL A 234 9.36 -9.59 -12.70
N THR A 235 8.51 -10.47 -12.20
CA THR A 235 7.94 -11.55 -13.02
C THR A 235 6.43 -11.44 -13.03
N ILE A 236 5.83 -11.60 -14.21
CA ILE A 236 4.39 -11.56 -14.42
C ILE A 236 3.96 -12.91 -14.98
N TRP A 237 3.02 -13.56 -14.33
CA TRP A 237 2.39 -14.79 -14.82
C TRP A 237 1.01 -14.50 -15.37
N HIS A 238 0.71 -15.11 -16.50
CA HIS A 238 -0.66 -15.25 -17.02
C HIS A 238 -1.26 -16.54 -16.44
N LEU A 239 -2.44 -16.46 -15.88
CA LEU A 239 -3.07 -17.61 -15.22
C LEU A 239 -3.72 -18.58 -16.19
N ASP A 240 -3.64 -18.32 -17.50
CA ASP A 240 -4.00 -19.22 -18.58
C ASP A 240 -2.93 -20.29 -18.88
N GLY A 241 -1.79 -20.25 -18.17
CA GLY A 241 -0.66 -21.18 -18.35
C GLY A 241 0.34 -20.79 -19.42
N SER A 242 0.22 -19.60 -20.03
CA SER A 242 1.26 -19.07 -20.93
C SER A 242 2.57 -18.79 -20.19
N ALA A 243 3.67 -18.68 -20.95
CA ALA A 243 4.99 -18.43 -20.38
C ALA A 243 5.02 -17.11 -19.58
N PRO A 244 5.67 -17.08 -18.41
CA PRO A 244 5.79 -15.86 -17.62
C PRO A 244 6.65 -14.82 -18.37
N LEU A 245 6.31 -13.54 -18.13
CA LEU A 245 7.07 -12.40 -18.64
C LEU A 245 8.00 -11.91 -17.54
N ALA A 246 9.32 -11.91 -17.79
CA ALA A 246 10.30 -11.27 -16.93
C ALA A 246 10.60 -9.85 -17.45
N LEU A 247 10.56 -8.88 -16.56
CA LEU A 247 10.94 -7.51 -16.86
C LEU A 247 12.40 -7.28 -16.50
N PRO A 248 13.10 -6.36 -17.20
CA PRO A 248 14.54 -6.12 -17.03
C PRO A 248 14.92 -5.76 -15.59
N ASP A 249 16.19 -6.00 -15.29
CA ASP A 249 16.80 -5.76 -13.99
C ASP A 249 16.66 -4.33 -13.52
N TYR A 250 16.38 -4.19 -12.24
CA TYR A 250 16.27 -2.91 -11.52
C TYR A 250 17.51 -2.66 -10.67
N PRO A 251 17.89 -1.40 -10.44
CA PRO A 251 19.06 -1.07 -9.62
C PRO A 251 18.88 -1.33 -8.12
N ALA A 252 17.64 -1.51 -7.66
CA ALA A 252 17.29 -1.76 -6.26
C ALA A 252 16.17 -2.81 -6.16
N PRO A 253 15.91 -3.38 -4.96
CA PRO A 253 14.78 -4.27 -4.72
C PRO A 253 13.44 -3.68 -5.20
N VAL A 254 12.58 -4.52 -5.77
CA VAL A 254 11.23 -4.11 -6.18
C VAL A 254 10.25 -4.41 -5.06
N GLN A 255 10.21 -3.51 -4.07
CA GLN A 255 9.40 -3.64 -2.86
C GLN A 255 7.90 -3.43 -3.09
N ALA A 256 7.53 -2.76 -4.18
CA ALA A 256 6.15 -2.49 -4.51
C ALA A 256 5.88 -2.68 -6.01
N VAL A 257 4.80 -3.38 -6.32
CA VAL A 257 4.22 -3.50 -7.66
C VAL A 257 2.73 -3.22 -7.58
N ALA A 258 2.19 -2.48 -8.56
CA ALA A 258 0.77 -2.17 -8.59
C ALA A 258 0.25 -2.04 -10.03
N TRP A 259 -0.96 -2.51 -10.27
CA TRP A 259 -1.62 -2.39 -11.57
C TRP A 259 -2.40 -1.09 -11.68
N SER A 260 -2.40 -0.49 -12.87
CA SER A 260 -3.36 0.57 -13.18
C SER A 260 -4.80 0.05 -13.11
N PRO A 261 -5.81 0.91 -12.82
CA PRO A 261 -7.20 0.47 -12.65
C PRO A 261 -7.79 -0.26 -13.87
N ASP A 262 -7.32 0.07 -15.08
CA ASP A 262 -7.69 -0.59 -16.33
C ASP A 262 -6.93 -1.92 -16.58
N GLY A 263 -5.93 -2.25 -15.74
CA GLY A 263 -5.07 -3.41 -15.92
C GLY A 263 -4.09 -3.31 -17.11
N GLU A 264 -4.05 -2.18 -17.82
CA GLU A 264 -3.18 -2.04 -19.00
C GLU A 264 -1.71 -1.81 -18.64
N ASN A 265 -1.42 -1.29 -17.44
CA ASN A 265 -0.06 -0.95 -17.02
C ASN A 265 0.27 -1.57 -15.65
N LEU A 266 1.51 -2.05 -15.52
CA LEU A 266 2.11 -2.39 -14.23
C LEU A 266 3.09 -1.29 -13.84
N VAL A 267 2.98 -0.78 -12.62
CA VAL A 267 3.91 0.20 -12.05
C VAL A 267 4.76 -0.48 -10.98
N THR A 268 6.02 -0.10 -10.90
CA THR A 268 6.99 -0.75 -10.01
C THR A 268 7.87 0.26 -9.31
N SER A 269 8.29 -0.06 -8.08
CA SER A 269 9.39 0.57 -7.35
C SER A 269 10.75 0.04 -7.78
N GLY A 270 11.83 0.35 -7.06
CA GLY A 270 13.16 -0.21 -7.26
C GLY A 270 14.02 0.50 -8.31
N ALA A 271 13.61 1.65 -8.81
CA ALA A 271 14.38 2.48 -9.75
C ALA A 271 14.42 3.95 -9.29
N PHE A 272 15.31 4.74 -9.90
CA PHE A 272 15.46 6.17 -9.63
C PHE A 272 14.38 7.04 -10.30
N ARG A 273 13.33 6.44 -10.76
CA ARG A 273 12.10 7.04 -11.29
C ARG A 273 10.96 6.03 -11.21
N ILE A 274 9.73 6.49 -11.37
CA ILE A 274 8.58 5.61 -11.54
C ILE A 274 8.76 4.83 -12.86
N ILE A 275 8.66 3.52 -12.80
CA ILE A 275 8.66 2.68 -13.99
C ILE A 275 7.24 2.13 -14.21
N ALA A 276 6.67 2.45 -15.36
CA ALA A 276 5.37 1.94 -15.80
C ALA A 276 5.53 1.12 -17.07
N TRP A 277 5.03 -0.11 -17.05
CA TRP A 277 5.13 -1.07 -18.13
C TRP A 277 3.77 -1.25 -18.81
N PRO A 278 3.61 -0.88 -20.09
CA PRO A 278 2.40 -1.18 -20.83
C PRO A 278 2.33 -2.67 -21.15
N LEU A 279 1.32 -3.35 -20.65
CA LEU A 279 1.14 -4.79 -20.75
C LEU A 279 -0.07 -5.19 -21.60
N ASN A 280 -0.60 -4.27 -22.38
CA ASN A 280 -1.66 -4.58 -23.33
C ASN A 280 -1.06 -5.27 -24.58
N PRO A 281 -1.39 -6.55 -24.86
CA PRO A 281 -0.84 -7.29 -25.98
C PRO A 281 -1.08 -6.65 -27.35
N LEU A 282 -2.22 -5.94 -27.50
CA LEU A 282 -2.60 -5.27 -28.74
C LEU A 282 -1.70 -4.07 -29.08
N LYS A 283 -1.03 -3.50 -28.08
CA LYS A 283 -0.14 -2.34 -28.24
C LYS A 283 1.34 -2.75 -28.44
N GLN A 284 1.69 -4.02 -28.22
CA GLN A 284 3.10 -4.47 -28.21
C GLN A 284 3.61 -4.97 -29.56
N ASN A 285 2.76 -5.25 -30.54
CA ASN A 285 3.15 -5.74 -31.88
C ASN A 285 4.20 -6.86 -31.85
N GLY A 286 4.20 -7.72 -30.81
CA GLY A 286 5.16 -8.82 -30.62
C GLY A 286 6.56 -8.38 -30.16
N GLN A 287 6.76 -7.15 -29.77
CA GLN A 287 7.99 -6.66 -29.13
C GLN A 287 7.93 -6.78 -27.62
N SER A 288 9.09 -6.89 -26.96
CA SER A 288 9.17 -6.79 -25.49
C SER A 288 8.65 -5.43 -25.04
N PRO A 289 7.93 -5.36 -23.89
CA PRO A 289 7.42 -4.09 -23.39
C PRO A 289 8.58 -3.13 -23.08
N GLN A 290 8.42 -1.88 -23.47
CA GLN A 290 9.31 -0.80 -23.10
C GLN A 290 8.61 0.05 -22.05
N SER A 291 9.35 0.47 -21.00
CA SER A 291 8.77 1.34 -19.96
C SER A 291 8.33 2.67 -20.52
N LEU A 292 7.20 3.17 -20.02
CA LEU A 292 6.70 4.50 -20.34
C LEU A 292 7.49 5.57 -19.56
N ASP A 293 7.73 6.71 -20.18
CA ASP A 293 8.27 7.88 -19.49
C ASP A 293 7.20 8.41 -18.51
N THR A 294 7.43 8.17 -17.21
CA THR A 294 6.52 8.55 -16.13
C THR A 294 7.32 9.25 -15.04
N GLY A 295 6.96 10.53 -14.76
CA GLY A 295 7.75 11.37 -13.87
C GLY A 295 9.16 11.64 -14.39
N LYS A 296 9.99 12.28 -13.58
CA LYS A 296 11.37 12.62 -13.92
C LYS A 296 12.36 11.63 -13.29
N PRO A 297 13.48 11.34 -13.95
CA PRO A 297 14.56 10.59 -13.31
C PRO A 297 15.18 11.43 -12.19
N GLY A 298 15.44 10.78 -11.05
CA GLY A 298 16.03 11.37 -9.85
C GLY A 298 17.34 10.70 -9.45
N LEU A 299 17.79 10.99 -8.24
CA LEU A 299 18.96 10.38 -7.61
C LEU A 299 18.58 9.43 -6.46
N ALA A 300 17.32 9.46 -6.03
CA ALA A 300 16.77 8.65 -4.97
C ALA A 300 15.91 7.52 -5.56
N ALA A 301 15.94 6.34 -4.96
CA ALA A 301 15.10 5.22 -5.40
C ALA A 301 13.65 5.40 -4.95
N VAL A 302 12.71 4.91 -5.77
CA VAL A 302 11.31 4.77 -5.41
C VAL A 302 11.16 3.57 -4.49
N GLU A 303 10.67 3.79 -3.27
CA GLU A 303 10.45 2.76 -2.24
C GLU A 303 8.99 2.30 -2.20
N ALA A 304 8.06 3.24 -2.19
CA ALA A 304 6.64 2.96 -2.11
C ALA A 304 5.88 3.57 -3.28
N ILE A 305 4.86 2.86 -3.75
CA ILE A 305 3.95 3.34 -4.80
C ILE A 305 2.50 3.07 -4.39
N ALA A 306 1.62 3.99 -4.76
CA ALA A 306 0.19 3.81 -4.63
C ALA A 306 -0.51 4.31 -5.90
N ILE A 307 -1.39 3.49 -6.46
CA ILE A 307 -2.17 3.83 -7.64
C ILE A 307 -3.49 4.48 -7.21
N HIS A 308 -3.84 5.58 -7.87
CA HIS A 308 -5.14 6.20 -7.70
C HIS A 308 -6.25 5.22 -8.15
N PRO A 309 -7.32 5.01 -7.35
CA PRO A 309 -8.28 3.92 -7.58
C PRO A 309 -9.07 4.02 -8.90
N ALA A 310 -9.16 5.22 -9.52
CA ALA A 310 -9.98 5.42 -10.71
C ALA A 310 -9.26 6.12 -11.88
N ARG A 311 -8.02 6.56 -11.72
CA ARG A 311 -7.29 7.34 -12.74
C ARG A 311 -5.89 6.76 -12.93
N PRO A 312 -5.24 6.97 -14.09
CA PRO A 312 -3.86 6.56 -14.31
C PRO A 312 -2.87 7.52 -13.60
N LEU A 313 -3.09 7.78 -12.30
CA LEU A 313 -2.23 8.59 -11.46
C LEU A 313 -1.52 7.70 -10.44
N ILE A 314 -0.28 8.03 -10.13
CA ILE A 314 0.57 7.33 -9.20
C ILE A 314 1.07 8.31 -8.16
N ALA A 315 0.98 7.95 -6.89
CA ALA A 315 1.79 8.54 -5.84
C ALA A 315 3.04 7.67 -5.65
N ALA A 316 4.21 8.28 -5.61
CA ALA A 316 5.49 7.60 -5.41
C ALA A 316 6.27 8.25 -4.28
N GLY A 317 6.63 7.45 -3.30
CA GLY A 317 7.48 7.79 -2.17
C GLY A 317 8.90 7.31 -2.39
N TYR A 318 9.87 8.15 -2.07
CA TYR A 318 11.28 7.93 -2.33
C TYR A 318 12.07 7.68 -1.03
N GLU A 319 13.24 7.05 -1.16
CA GLU A 319 14.17 6.79 -0.05
C GLU A 319 14.64 8.05 0.67
N ASN A 320 14.67 9.20 -0.03
CA ASN A 320 15.01 10.50 0.57
C ASN A 320 13.83 11.22 1.22
N GLY A 321 12.63 10.60 1.25
CA GLY A 321 11.42 11.16 1.85
C GLY A 321 10.62 12.09 0.93
N MET A 322 10.99 12.21 -0.33
CA MET A 322 10.21 12.95 -1.32
C MET A 322 8.95 12.16 -1.68
N LEU A 323 7.83 12.87 -1.92
CA LEU A 323 6.60 12.31 -2.45
C LEU A 323 6.19 13.09 -3.69
N ILE A 324 5.94 12.38 -4.78
CA ILE A 324 5.43 12.96 -6.02
C ILE A 324 4.11 12.30 -6.43
N ILE A 325 3.35 13.02 -7.24
CA ILE A 325 2.22 12.48 -8.03
C ILE A 325 2.57 12.65 -9.50
N ALA A 326 2.44 11.58 -10.27
CA ALA A 326 2.65 11.58 -11.72
C ALA A 326 1.50 10.85 -12.43
N GLN A 327 1.28 11.19 -13.70
CA GLN A 327 0.38 10.44 -14.57
C GLN A 327 1.17 9.38 -15.34
N ILE A 328 0.64 8.17 -15.44
CA ILE A 328 1.27 7.09 -16.22
C ILE A 328 1.50 7.56 -17.66
N GLY A 329 2.75 7.43 -18.14
CA GLY A 329 3.12 7.82 -19.50
C GLY A 329 3.28 9.33 -19.70
N ASN A 330 3.35 10.12 -18.63
CA ASN A 330 3.61 11.56 -18.69
C ASN A 330 4.88 11.89 -17.87
N PRO A 331 5.87 12.58 -18.43
CA PRO A 331 7.08 13.00 -17.72
C PRO A 331 6.83 14.14 -16.70
N ASP A 332 5.68 14.82 -16.76
CA ASP A 332 5.34 15.85 -15.79
C ASP A 332 4.96 15.21 -14.43
N GLU A 333 5.39 15.86 -13.36
CA GLU A 333 5.16 15.42 -12.00
C GLU A 333 4.81 16.58 -11.08
N LEU A 334 4.01 16.30 -10.08
CA LEU A 334 3.70 17.21 -8.98
C LEU A 334 4.47 16.77 -7.74
N VAL A 335 5.43 17.58 -7.29
CA VAL A 335 6.09 17.35 -6.00
C VAL A 335 5.11 17.76 -4.90
N LEU A 336 4.58 16.75 -4.20
CA LEU A 336 3.64 16.94 -3.10
C LEU A 336 4.39 17.24 -1.80
N LYS A 337 5.45 16.49 -1.51
CA LYS A 337 6.33 16.66 -0.34
C LYS A 337 7.79 16.69 -0.81
N ALA A 338 8.52 17.69 -0.35
CA ALA A 338 9.97 17.76 -0.56
C ALA A 338 10.70 16.66 0.22
N GLU A 339 11.96 16.45 -0.09
CA GLU A 339 12.85 15.50 0.62
C GLU A 339 12.96 15.81 2.12
N GLY A 340 13.28 14.79 2.91
CA GLY A 340 13.44 14.83 4.36
C GLY A 340 12.49 13.93 5.10
N GLN A 341 12.69 13.78 6.40
CA GLN A 341 11.90 12.95 7.35
C GLN A 341 11.95 11.44 7.03
N GLY A 342 13.04 10.96 6.42
CA GLY A 342 13.29 9.54 6.12
C GLY A 342 12.55 9.02 4.91
N ALA A 343 12.93 7.82 4.48
CA ALA A 343 12.29 7.12 3.36
C ALA A 343 10.77 7.00 3.57
N ILE A 344 9.99 7.18 2.52
CA ILE A 344 8.55 6.86 2.54
C ILE A 344 8.40 5.35 2.40
N THR A 345 8.06 4.69 3.50
CA THR A 345 7.98 3.23 3.59
C THR A 345 6.59 2.68 3.26
N SER A 346 5.56 3.49 3.49
CA SER A 346 4.17 3.07 3.29
C SER A 346 3.37 4.20 2.67
N LEU A 347 2.52 3.87 1.70
CA LEU A 347 1.76 4.83 0.92
C LEU A 347 0.46 4.20 0.43
N GLU A 348 -0.68 4.86 0.62
CA GLU A 348 -1.97 4.38 0.15
C GLU A 348 -2.90 5.54 -0.21
N TRP A 349 -3.69 5.37 -1.27
CA TRP A 349 -4.83 6.22 -1.57
C TRP A 349 -6.08 5.73 -0.84
N SER A 350 -6.91 6.63 -0.33
CA SER A 350 -8.26 6.27 0.10
C SER A 350 -9.08 5.75 -1.11
N GLY A 351 -10.05 4.88 -0.84
CA GLY A 351 -10.89 4.29 -1.88
C GLY A 351 -11.70 5.32 -2.68
N ASP A 352 -12.07 6.44 -2.04
CA ASP A 352 -12.74 7.59 -2.67
C ASP A 352 -11.77 8.57 -3.36
N ALA A 353 -10.46 8.29 -3.31
CA ALA A 353 -9.39 9.11 -3.86
C ALA A 353 -9.26 10.54 -3.28
N SER A 354 -9.87 10.80 -2.14
CA SER A 354 -9.82 12.12 -1.49
C SER A 354 -8.55 12.33 -0.67
N PHE A 355 -7.87 11.24 -0.27
CA PHE A 355 -6.69 11.29 0.61
C PHE A 355 -5.57 10.39 0.10
N ILE A 356 -4.33 10.79 0.46
CA ILE A 356 -3.16 9.92 0.48
C ILE A 356 -2.69 9.81 1.92
N ALA A 357 -2.52 8.58 2.40
CA ALA A 357 -1.84 8.27 3.66
C ALA A 357 -0.37 8.00 3.40
N ILE A 358 0.49 8.45 4.31
CA ILE A 358 1.94 8.40 4.21
C ILE A 358 2.51 7.91 5.53
N GLY A 359 3.42 6.96 5.46
CA GLY A 359 4.27 6.53 6.56
C GLY A 359 5.74 6.60 6.18
N SER A 360 6.61 6.98 7.12
CA SER A 360 8.06 7.00 6.88
C SER A 360 8.86 6.18 7.88
N GLY A 361 10.06 5.77 7.46
CA GLY A 361 11.04 5.09 8.29
C GLY A 361 11.62 5.92 9.44
N GLN A 362 11.29 7.20 9.55
CA GLN A 362 11.63 8.05 10.69
C GLN A 362 10.42 8.44 11.55
N GLY A 363 9.26 7.80 11.30
CA GLY A 363 8.07 7.98 12.13
C GLY A 363 7.21 9.18 11.76
N LEU A 364 7.36 9.75 10.56
CA LEU A 364 6.36 10.65 10.00
C LEU A 364 5.12 9.85 9.62
N ALA A 365 3.98 10.25 10.13
CA ALA A 365 2.66 9.85 9.65
C ALA A 365 1.96 11.07 9.05
N ALA A 366 1.35 10.95 7.88
CA ALA A 366 0.60 12.05 7.31
C ALA A 366 -0.64 11.60 6.52
N LEU A 367 -1.64 12.48 6.51
CA LEU A 367 -2.81 12.42 5.65
C LEU A 367 -2.86 13.67 4.79
N VAL A 368 -2.79 13.52 3.48
CA VAL A 368 -2.88 14.63 2.53
C VAL A 368 -4.23 14.58 1.85
N GLU A 369 -5.03 15.64 2.04
CA GLU A 369 -6.31 15.81 1.36
C GLU A 369 -6.05 16.34 -0.06
N LEU A 370 -6.61 15.67 -1.07
CA LEU A 370 -6.43 16.00 -2.47
C LEU A 370 -7.77 16.47 -3.08
N PRO A 371 -8.05 17.77 -3.03
CA PRO A 371 -9.26 18.31 -3.62
C PRO A 371 -9.33 18.03 -5.13
N SER A 372 -10.50 17.60 -5.61
CA SER A 372 -10.71 17.24 -7.02
C SER A 372 -10.37 18.35 -8.02
N GLN A 373 -10.32 19.59 -7.56
CA GLN A 373 -9.93 20.78 -8.34
C GLN A 373 -8.45 20.77 -8.76
N LEU A 374 -7.57 20.06 -8.05
CA LEU A 374 -6.14 19.93 -8.37
C LEU A 374 -5.88 19.08 -9.62
N PHE A 375 -6.85 18.29 -10.06
CA PHE A 375 -6.71 17.33 -11.16
C PHE A 375 -7.66 17.63 -12.34
N ARG A 376 -8.06 18.89 -12.49
CA ARG A 376 -8.90 19.36 -13.60
C ARG A 376 -8.07 19.90 -14.75
#